data_dbdede2673742cffdd3ef53a151aa65e
#
_entry.id   dbdede2673742cffdd3ef53a151aa65e
#
_cell.length_a   1.000
_cell.length_b   1.000
_cell.length_c   1.000
_cell.angle_alpha   90.00
_cell.angle_beta   90.00
_cell.angle_gamma   90.00
#
_symmetry.space_group_name_H-M   'P 1'
#
loop_
_entity.id
_entity.type
_entity.pdbx_description
1 polymer ?
#
loop_
_entity_poly.entity_id
_entity_poly.type
_entity_poly.pdbx_seq_one_letter_code
_entity_poly.pdbx_strand_id
1 'polypeptide(L)'
;LTTLVTIGAACLLLWHAHRSGLGSPLTPVLIGVLFFYGFVYTPIISYVTARMEGLIGQTVQIPFVREATFILSGYQGAAIWFAPFPLHNYGAQSLLFRKTELTGTSFRSLIKAELFVLPIAIVSLVLFSHFIWQIAPVPGPTFPAADKLWELHAFNQALIMSSTLQGGQSGPFAEAFSVNYVLIGMGIAL
;
A
#
# COMPACT_ATOMS: atom_id res chain seq x y z
N LEU A 1 -12.62 11.86 3.55
CA LEU A 1 -12.28 12.15 4.93
C LEU A 1 -11.05 11.35 5.40
N THR A 2 -11.03 10.02 5.19
CA THR A 2 -9.91 9.13 5.56
C THR A 2 -8.58 9.59 4.96
N THR A 3 -8.55 9.93 3.68
CA THR A 3 -7.33 10.43 3.00
C THR A 3 -6.81 11.72 3.64
N LEU A 4 -7.69 12.66 3.98
CA LEU A 4 -7.31 13.90 4.65
C LEU A 4 -6.74 13.64 6.05
N VAL A 5 -7.36 12.71 6.79
CA VAL A 5 -6.90 12.32 8.13
C VAL A 5 -5.53 11.64 8.05
N THR A 6 -5.32 10.73 7.08
CA THR A 6 -4.02 10.04 6.92
C THR A 6 -2.92 11.00 6.47
N ILE A 7 -3.20 11.92 5.56
CA ILE A 7 -2.25 12.97 5.16
C ILE A 7 -1.92 13.86 6.36
N GLY A 8 -2.93 14.33 7.09
CA GLY A 8 -2.75 15.15 8.27
C GLY A 8 -1.88 14.46 9.33
N ALA A 9 -2.16 13.19 9.64
CA ALA A 9 -1.39 12.39 10.58
C ALA A 9 0.07 12.20 10.09
N ALA A 10 0.28 11.88 8.83
CA ALA A 10 1.60 11.73 8.25
C ALA A 10 2.39 13.05 8.28
N CYS A 11 1.77 14.17 7.94
CA CYS A 11 2.39 15.49 8.01
C CYS A 11 2.76 15.87 9.44
N LEU A 12 1.90 15.59 10.41
CA LEU A 12 2.19 15.84 11.83
C LEU A 12 3.35 14.99 12.34
N LEU A 13 3.41 13.72 11.99
CA LEU A 13 4.50 12.83 12.37
C LEU A 13 5.84 13.28 11.76
N LEU A 14 5.83 13.63 10.47
CA LEU A 14 7.03 14.14 9.79
C LEU A 14 7.47 15.51 10.34
N TRP A 15 6.53 16.38 10.63
CA TRP A 15 6.80 17.67 11.29
C TRP A 15 7.42 17.46 12.67
N HIS A 16 6.85 16.59 13.48
CA HIS A 16 7.36 16.29 14.82
C HIS A 16 8.77 15.69 14.76
N ALA A 17 9.00 14.72 13.85
CA ALA A 17 10.30 14.13 13.60
C ALA A 17 11.34 15.18 13.17
N HIS A 18 10.96 16.09 12.29
CA HIS A 18 11.84 17.20 11.86
C HIS A 18 12.21 18.13 13.01
N ARG A 19 11.24 18.49 13.85
CA ARG A 19 11.44 19.41 14.99
C ARG A 19 12.26 18.80 16.13
N SER A 20 12.19 17.47 16.29
CA SER A 20 12.98 16.74 17.30
C SER A 20 14.40 16.41 16.86
N GLY A 21 14.84 16.87 15.69
CA GLY A 21 16.17 16.58 15.14
C GLY A 21 16.33 15.17 14.56
N LEU A 22 15.25 14.37 14.56
CA LEU A 22 15.19 13.03 13.97
C LEU A 22 14.83 13.08 12.47
N GLY A 23 14.40 14.26 11.98
CA GLY A 23 13.99 14.44 10.59
C GLY A 23 15.17 14.66 9.66
N SER A 24 15.12 14.04 8.48
CA SER A 24 16.06 14.31 7.40
C SER A 24 15.77 15.67 6.75
N PRO A 25 16.76 16.31 6.06
CA PRO A 25 16.55 17.53 5.28
C PRO A 25 15.51 17.36 4.15
N LEU A 26 15.16 16.10 3.82
CA LEU A 26 14.16 15.76 2.79
C LEU A 26 12.71 15.71 3.32
N THR A 27 12.48 15.99 4.60
CA THR A 27 11.12 16.01 5.19
C THR A 27 10.15 16.93 4.42
N PRO A 28 10.53 18.15 3.98
CA PRO A 28 9.63 18.99 3.19
C PRO A 28 9.25 18.36 1.84
N VAL A 29 10.20 17.68 1.20
CA VAL A 29 9.96 16.96 -0.06
C VAL A 29 8.95 15.83 0.16
N LEU A 30 9.11 15.04 1.23
CA LEU A 30 8.17 13.98 1.58
C LEU A 30 6.76 14.52 1.87
N ILE A 31 6.64 15.66 2.54
CA ILE A 31 5.35 16.31 2.74
C ILE A 31 4.71 16.70 1.40
N GLY A 32 5.48 17.30 0.49
CA GLY A 32 5.02 17.63 -0.86
C GLY A 32 4.55 16.39 -1.64
N VAL A 33 5.30 15.32 -1.56
CA VAL A 33 4.95 14.02 -2.15
C VAL A 33 3.64 13.46 -1.57
N LEU A 34 3.45 13.54 -0.26
CA LEU A 34 2.21 13.09 0.39
C LEU A 34 0.99 13.88 -0.10
N PHE A 35 1.13 15.21 -0.23
CA PHE A 35 0.07 16.05 -0.80
C PHE A 35 -0.22 15.68 -2.26
N PHE A 36 0.80 15.52 -3.09
CA PHE A 36 0.63 15.08 -4.47
C PHE A 36 -0.12 13.75 -4.55
N TYR A 37 0.27 12.75 -3.76
CA TYR A 37 -0.42 11.47 -3.75
C TYR A 37 -1.86 11.56 -3.26
N GLY A 38 -2.13 12.33 -2.23
CA GLY A 38 -3.47 12.47 -1.67
C GLY A 38 -4.43 13.22 -2.59
N PHE A 39 -3.96 14.30 -3.22
CA PHE A 39 -4.83 15.21 -3.97
C PHE A 39 -4.79 15.01 -5.49
N VAL A 40 -3.72 14.44 -6.04
CA VAL A 40 -3.57 14.22 -7.49
C VAL A 40 -3.68 12.74 -7.82
N TYR A 41 -2.78 11.92 -7.27
CA TYR A 41 -2.73 10.49 -7.60
C TYR A 41 -4.01 9.74 -7.18
N THR A 42 -4.43 9.87 -5.93
CA THR A 42 -5.59 9.13 -5.39
C THR A 42 -6.89 9.41 -6.16
N PRO A 43 -7.26 10.67 -6.48
CA PRO A 43 -8.44 10.93 -7.31
C PRO A 43 -8.31 10.36 -8.73
N ILE A 44 -7.15 10.52 -9.36
CA ILE A 44 -6.93 10.02 -10.73
C ILE A 44 -7.03 8.50 -10.78
N ILE A 45 -6.28 7.78 -9.94
CA ILE A 45 -6.30 6.32 -9.94
C ILE A 45 -7.67 5.76 -9.56
N SER A 46 -8.38 6.43 -8.65
CA SER A 46 -9.73 6.03 -8.26
C SER A 46 -10.72 6.20 -9.39
N TYR A 47 -10.63 7.30 -10.13
CA TYR A 47 -11.47 7.53 -11.31
C TYR A 47 -11.17 6.52 -12.43
N VAL A 48 -9.89 6.32 -12.75
CA VAL A 48 -9.46 5.36 -13.78
C VAL A 48 -9.92 3.96 -13.43
N THR A 49 -9.71 3.52 -12.18
CA THR A 49 -10.13 2.19 -11.71
C THR A 49 -11.65 2.04 -11.77
N ALA A 50 -12.42 3.03 -11.30
CA ALA A 50 -13.88 2.97 -11.36
C ALA A 50 -14.38 2.83 -12.79
N ARG A 51 -13.77 3.55 -13.72
CA ARG A 51 -14.12 3.50 -15.15
C ARG A 51 -13.73 2.18 -15.79
N MET A 52 -12.51 1.71 -15.54
CA MET A 52 -12.01 0.44 -16.11
C MET A 52 -12.80 -0.76 -15.58
N GLU A 53 -13.05 -0.80 -14.29
CA GLU A 53 -13.84 -1.87 -13.68
C GLU A 53 -15.29 -1.84 -14.16
N GLY A 54 -15.87 -0.64 -14.40
CA GLY A 54 -17.20 -0.50 -14.96
C GLY A 54 -17.31 -0.93 -16.44
N LEU A 55 -16.25 -0.76 -17.23
CA LEU A 55 -16.22 -1.09 -18.66
C LEU A 55 -15.80 -2.52 -18.96
N ILE A 56 -14.76 -3.01 -18.28
CA ILE A 56 -14.11 -4.30 -18.58
C ILE A 56 -13.99 -5.22 -17.36
N GLY A 57 -14.47 -4.82 -16.21
CA GLY A 57 -14.44 -5.65 -14.99
C GLY A 57 -13.04 -5.84 -14.38
N GLN A 58 -12.07 -4.99 -14.71
CA GLN A 58 -10.70 -5.08 -14.19
C GLN A 58 -10.32 -3.85 -13.40
N THR A 59 -9.65 -4.07 -12.27
CA THR A 59 -9.05 -3.01 -11.45
C THR A 59 -7.68 -2.63 -12.00
N VAL A 60 -7.39 -1.33 -12.04
CA VAL A 60 -6.06 -0.83 -12.39
C VAL A 60 -5.27 -0.60 -11.11
N GLN A 61 -4.13 -1.27 -11.01
CA GLN A 61 -3.17 -1.06 -9.93
C GLN A 61 -1.78 -0.84 -10.53
N ILE A 62 -1.13 0.24 -10.14
CA ILE A 62 0.25 0.48 -10.50
C ILE A 62 1.11 -0.15 -9.38
N PRO A 63 1.92 -1.17 -9.69
CA PRO A 63 2.73 -1.83 -8.67
C PRO A 63 3.88 -0.93 -8.22
N PHE A 64 4.36 -1.14 -7.00
CA PHE A 64 5.57 -0.52 -6.44
C PHE A 64 5.59 1.02 -6.39
N VAL A 65 4.44 1.69 -6.47
CA VAL A 65 4.37 3.16 -6.42
C VAL A 65 4.91 3.71 -5.10
N ARG A 66 4.59 3.08 -3.99
CA ARG A 66 5.08 3.45 -2.66
C ARG A 66 6.59 3.25 -2.56
N GLU A 67 7.05 2.08 -2.96
CA GLU A 67 8.45 1.69 -2.95
C GLU A 67 9.28 2.64 -3.83
N ALA A 68 8.85 2.87 -5.05
CA ALA A 68 9.50 3.80 -5.96
C ALA A 68 9.58 5.22 -5.37
N THR A 69 8.51 5.69 -4.75
CA THR A 69 8.49 7.02 -4.11
C THR A 69 9.50 7.12 -2.97
N PHE A 70 9.58 6.11 -2.12
CA PHE A 70 10.52 6.09 -1.00
C PHE A 70 11.97 6.06 -1.47
N ILE A 71 12.27 5.26 -2.49
CA ILE A 71 13.61 5.16 -3.07
C ILE A 71 13.99 6.46 -3.80
N LEU A 72 13.11 6.97 -4.66
CA LEU A 72 13.37 8.19 -5.45
C LEU A 72 13.39 9.46 -4.59
N SER A 73 12.78 9.45 -3.41
CA SER A 73 12.86 10.59 -2.48
C SER A 73 14.26 10.81 -1.91
N GLY A 74 15.17 9.81 -2.04
CA GLY A 74 16.50 9.86 -1.48
C GLY A 74 16.56 9.81 0.04
N TYR A 75 15.45 9.47 0.71
CA TYR A 75 15.41 9.35 2.16
C TYR A 75 16.31 8.21 2.63
N GLN A 76 17.10 8.46 3.67
CA GLN A 76 17.96 7.46 4.30
C GLN A 76 17.38 7.01 5.63
N GLY A 77 17.06 5.75 5.75
CA GLY A 77 16.58 5.14 6.97
C GLY A 77 15.38 4.21 6.80
N ALA A 78 15.17 3.33 7.77
CA ALA A 78 14.06 2.38 7.78
C ALA A 78 12.71 3.03 8.18
N ALA A 79 12.74 4.19 8.84
CA ALA A 79 11.53 4.81 9.41
C ALA A 79 10.47 5.16 8.35
N ILE A 80 10.88 5.46 7.12
CA ILE A 80 9.97 5.79 6.02
C ILE A 80 9.01 4.63 5.68
N TRP A 81 9.44 3.38 5.87
CA TRP A 81 8.63 2.19 5.58
C TRP A 81 7.44 2.01 6.52
N PHE A 82 7.52 2.64 7.69
CA PHE A 82 6.46 2.64 8.70
C PHE A 82 5.59 3.91 8.63
N ALA A 83 5.92 4.85 7.75
CA ALA A 83 5.10 6.04 7.57
C ALA A 83 3.75 5.69 6.94
N PRO A 84 2.63 6.24 7.45
CA PRO A 84 1.32 6.06 6.85
C PRO A 84 1.29 6.77 5.49
N PHE A 85 1.24 6.00 4.42
CA PHE A 85 1.25 6.52 3.07
C PHE A 85 -0.16 6.49 2.47
N PRO A 86 -0.70 7.61 1.97
CA PRO A 86 -2.09 7.71 1.52
C PRO A 86 -2.30 7.15 0.10
N LEU A 87 -1.86 5.93 -0.15
CA LEU A 87 -2.13 5.20 -1.39
C LEU A 87 -3.50 4.51 -1.28
N HIS A 88 -4.55 5.27 -1.52
CA HIS A 88 -5.90 4.74 -1.54
C HIS A 88 -6.44 4.71 -2.96
N ASN A 89 -7.13 3.63 -3.30
CA ASN A 89 -7.88 3.48 -4.54
C ASN A 89 -9.36 3.26 -4.19
N TYR A 90 -10.16 4.28 -4.40
CA TYR A 90 -11.59 4.25 -4.09
C TYR A 90 -12.45 3.80 -5.28
N GLY A 91 -11.86 3.38 -6.38
CA GLY A 91 -12.59 2.95 -7.58
C GLY A 91 -13.51 1.77 -7.31
N ALA A 92 -13.00 0.71 -6.69
CA ALA A 92 -13.79 -0.46 -6.34
C ALA A 92 -14.89 -0.15 -5.32
N GLN A 93 -14.64 0.77 -4.39
CA GLN A 93 -15.65 1.22 -3.42
C GLN A 93 -16.78 2.01 -4.09
N SER A 94 -16.44 2.86 -5.07
CA SER A 94 -17.44 3.59 -5.86
C SER A 94 -18.38 2.65 -6.61
N LEU A 95 -17.84 1.56 -7.14
CA LEU A 95 -18.62 0.51 -7.79
C LEU A 95 -19.48 -0.28 -6.81
N LEU A 96 -18.95 -0.58 -5.63
CA LEU A 96 -19.74 -1.22 -4.57
C LEU A 96 -20.96 -0.36 -4.21
N PHE A 97 -20.78 0.96 -4.07
CA PHE A 97 -21.87 1.87 -3.82
C PHE A 97 -22.87 1.91 -4.98
N ARG A 98 -22.38 1.91 -6.23
CA ARG A 98 -23.27 1.87 -7.39
C ARG A 98 -24.05 0.57 -7.48
N LYS A 99 -23.42 -0.58 -7.23
CA LYS A 99 -24.10 -1.90 -7.16
C LYS A 99 -25.17 -1.90 -6.06
N THR A 100 -24.84 -1.36 -4.88
CA THR A 100 -25.77 -1.25 -3.74
C THR A 100 -26.99 -0.38 -4.09
N GLU A 101 -26.76 0.73 -4.78
CA GLU A 101 -27.83 1.60 -5.27
C GLU A 101 -28.74 0.89 -6.29
N LEU A 102 -28.14 0.24 -7.29
CA LEU A 102 -28.87 -0.50 -8.34
C LEU A 102 -29.68 -1.68 -7.79
N THR A 103 -29.24 -2.31 -6.71
CA THR A 103 -29.98 -3.40 -6.05
C THR A 103 -31.04 -2.90 -5.08
N GLY A 104 -31.21 -1.59 -4.93
CA GLY A 104 -32.17 -0.99 -3.98
C GLY A 104 -31.80 -1.21 -2.51
N THR A 105 -30.58 -1.65 -2.23
CA THR A 105 -30.10 -1.90 -0.87
C THR A 105 -29.74 -0.58 -0.18
N SER A 106 -30.17 -0.37 1.04
CA SER A 106 -29.83 0.85 1.77
C SER A 106 -28.36 0.81 2.22
N PHE A 107 -27.68 1.95 2.16
CA PHE A 107 -26.30 2.09 2.64
C PHE A 107 -26.14 1.71 4.13
N ARG A 108 -27.17 1.99 4.93
CA ARG A 108 -27.18 1.59 6.35
C ARG A 108 -27.19 0.06 6.54
N SER A 109 -27.87 -0.67 5.66
CA SER A 109 -27.86 -2.14 5.67
C SER A 109 -26.50 -2.70 5.31
N LEU A 110 -25.80 -2.07 4.34
CA LEU A 110 -24.44 -2.43 3.99
C LEU A 110 -23.49 -2.28 5.19
N ILE A 111 -23.49 -1.11 5.85
CA ILE A 111 -22.66 -0.87 7.04
C ILE A 111 -22.96 -1.87 8.15
N LYS A 112 -24.26 -2.16 8.40
CA LYS A 112 -24.62 -3.17 9.40
C LYS A 112 -24.09 -4.54 9.03
N ALA A 113 -24.22 -4.95 7.77
CA ALA A 113 -23.68 -6.23 7.30
C ALA A 113 -22.18 -6.33 7.50
N GLU A 114 -21.41 -5.30 7.14
CA GLU A 114 -19.97 -5.26 7.36
C GLU A 114 -19.59 -5.33 8.84
N LEU A 115 -20.29 -4.59 9.71
CA LEU A 115 -20.09 -4.63 11.16
C LEU A 115 -20.33 -6.01 11.76
N PHE A 116 -21.26 -6.80 11.22
CA PHE A 116 -21.48 -8.19 11.65
C PHE A 116 -20.50 -9.17 11.04
N VAL A 117 -20.19 -9.03 9.74
CA VAL A 117 -19.31 -9.94 9.02
C VAL A 117 -17.85 -9.82 9.48
N LEU A 118 -17.40 -8.61 9.78
CA LEU A 118 -16.00 -8.36 10.17
C LEU A 118 -15.57 -9.13 11.43
N PRO A 119 -16.29 -9.07 12.57
CA PRO A 119 -15.91 -9.86 13.74
C PRO A 119 -16.02 -11.38 13.50
N ILE A 120 -17.01 -11.83 12.74
CA ILE A 120 -17.15 -13.24 12.38
C ILE A 120 -15.95 -13.68 11.54
N ALA A 121 -15.55 -12.89 10.55
CA ALA A 121 -14.38 -13.17 9.72
C ALA A 121 -13.09 -13.23 10.55
N ILE A 122 -12.88 -12.28 11.48
CA ILE A 122 -11.70 -12.26 12.37
C ILE A 122 -11.67 -13.52 13.25
N VAL A 123 -12.79 -13.83 13.91
CA VAL A 123 -12.87 -15.03 14.78
C VAL A 123 -12.64 -16.29 13.97
N SER A 124 -13.27 -16.41 12.80
CA SER A 124 -13.09 -17.57 11.91
C SER A 124 -11.64 -17.71 11.45
N LEU A 125 -10.98 -16.59 11.10
CA LEU A 125 -9.57 -16.58 10.69
C LEU A 125 -8.66 -17.06 11.82
N VAL A 126 -8.86 -16.56 13.04
CA VAL A 126 -8.06 -16.95 14.21
C VAL A 126 -8.26 -18.44 14.55
N LEU A 127 -9.51 -18.90 14.56
CA LEU A 127 -9.81 -20.30 14.84
C LEU A 127 -9.23 -21.23 13.76
N PHE A 128 -9.35 -20.83 12.49
CA PHE A 128 -8.79 -21.59 11.39
C PHE A 128 -7.25 -21.63 11.42
N SER A 129 -6.61 -20.50 11.70
CA SER A 129 -5.16 -20.43 11.85
C SER A 129 -4.68 -21.30 13.02
N HIS A 130 -5.38 -21.23 14.15
CA HIS A 130 -5.08 -22.07 15.31
C HIS A 130 -5.22 -23.57 14.98
N PHE A 131 -6.29 -23.95 14.27
CA PHE A 131 -6.50 -25.32 13.81
C PHE A 131 -5.36 -25.80 12.90
N ILE A 132 -4.96 -25.00 11.91
CA ILE A 132 -3.85 -25.33 11.01
C ILE A 132 -2.54 -25.55 11.78
N TRP A 133 -2.24 -24.68 12.74
CA TRP A 133 -1.01 -24.80 13.54
C TRP A 133 -1.01 -25.99 14.51
N GLN A 134 -2.18 -26.53 14.84
CA GLN A 134 -2.29 -27.76 15.62
C GLN A 134 -2.05 -29.04 14.79
N ILE A 135 -2.27 -28.99 13.48
CA ILE A 135 -2.01 -30.12 12.59
C ILE A 135 -0.51 -30.41 12.47
N ALA A 136 0.28 -29.36 12.25
CA ALA A 136 1.74 -29.46 12.17
C ALA A 136 2.37 -28.06 12.36
N PRO A 137 3.65 -28.00 12.78
CA PRO A 137 4.36 -26.73 12.87
C PRO A 137 4.46 -26.06 11.51
N VAL A 138 4.21 -24.73 11.48
CA VAL A 138 4.32 -23.89 10.29
C VAL A 138 5.44 -22.85 10.55
N PRO A 139 6.46 -22.75 9.70
CA PRO A 139 6.76 -23.54 8.51
C PRO A 139 7.26 -24.96 8.83
N GLY A 140 7.06 -25.92 7.92
CA GLY A 140 7.51 -27.28 8.11
C GLY A 140 7.26 -28.18 6.90
N PRO A 141 7.73 -29.43 6.94
CA PRO A 141 7.63 -30.35 5.81
C PRO A 141 6.19 -30.67 5.39
N THR A 142 5.23 -30.53 6.31
CA THR A 142 3.80 -30.66 6.01
C THR A 142 3.26 -29.47 5.19
N PHE A 143 3.90 -28.29 5.34
CA PHE A 143 3.55 -27.05 4.64
C PHE A 143 4.75 -26.50 3.84
N PRO A 144 5.24 -27.23 2.82
CA PRO A 144 6.48 -26.86 2.11
C PRO A 144 6.36 -25.54 1.36
N ALA A 145 5.16 -25.14 0.97
CA ALA A 145 4.92 -23.85 0.35
C ALA A 145 5.12 -22.69 1.34
N ALA A 146 4.71 -22.86 2.60
CA ALA A 146 4.91 -21.84 3.64
C ALA A 146 6.39 -21.63 3.95
N ASP A 147 7.16 -22.71 4.04
CA ASP A 147 8.61 -22.69 4.29
C ASP A 147 9.34 -21.85 3.23
N LYS A 148 9.13 -22.19 1.96
CA LYS A 148 9.77 -21.50 0.83
C LYS A 148 9.25 -20.07 0.63
N LEU A 149 7.95 -19.82 0.77
CA LEU A 149 7.36 -18.52 0.53
C LEU A 149 7.69 -17.52 1.63
N TRP A 150 7.78 -17.94 2.88
CA TRP A 150 8.11 -17.04 3.98
C TRP A 150 9.56 -16.55 3.88
N GLU A 151 10.51 -17.43 3.58
CA GLU A 151 11.89 -17.04 3.30
C GLU A 151 11.97 -16.06 2.13
N LEU A 152 11.31 -16.38 1.01
CA LEU A 152 11.31 -15.53 -0.19
C LEU A 152 10.69 -14.16 0.09
N HIS A 153 9.56 -14.11 0.79
CA HIS A 153 8.92 -12.85 1.15
C HIS A 153 9.78 -12.02 2.11
N ALA A 154 10.36 -12.65 3.13
CA ALA A 154 11.25 -11.98 4.06
C ALA A 154 12.49 -11.42 3.36
N PHE A 155 13.09 -12.19 2.46
CA PHE A 155 14.23 -11.76 1.66
C PHE A 155 13.87 -10.59 0.74
N ASN A 156 12.74 -10.66 0.01
CA ASN A 156 12.27 -9.58 -0.86
C ASN A 156 12.00 -8.31 -0.08
N GLN A 157 11.35 -8.39 1.08
CA GLN A 157 11.09 -7.22 1.92
C GLN A 157 12.39 -6.62 2.47
N ALA A 158 13.32 -7.45 2.92
CA ALA A 158 14.63 -7.00 3.37
C ALA A 158 15.41 -6.31 2.26
N LEU A 159 15.39 -6.85 1.04
CA LEU A 159 16.03 -6.27 -0.14
C LEU A 159 15.44 -4.89 -0.49
N ILE A 160 14.10 -4.78 -0.50
CA ILE A 160 13.41 -3.51 -0.76
C ILE A 160 13.74 -2.48 0.33
N MET A 161 13.67 -2.86 1.60
CA MET A 161 13.97 -1.95 2.72
C MET A 161 15.45 -1.54 2.76
N SER A 162 16.37 -2.42 2.36
CA SER A 162 17.79 -2.11 2.30
C SER A 162 18.13 -0.99 1.32
N SER A 163 17.30 -0.78 0.29
CA SER A 163 17.48 0.28 -0.70
C SER A 163 17.46 1.69 -0.09
N THR A 164 16.82 1.87 1.07
CA THR A 164 16.81 3.14 1.80
C THR A 164 17.85 3.21 2.92
N LEU A 165 18.45 2.08 3.33
CA LEU A 165 19.44 2.03 4.42
C LEU A 165 20.84 2.43 3.97
N GLN A 166 21.22 2.15 2.73
CA GLN A 166 22.56 2.35 2.17
C GLN A 166 22.72 3.65 1.37
N GLY A 167 21.96 4.69 1.69
CA GLY A 167 22.07 5.97 0.98
C GLY A 167 21.34 6.03 -0.36
N GLY A 168 20.40 5.16 -0.59
CA GLY A 168 19.41 5.25 -1.68
C GLY A 168 19.90 5.04 -3.11
N GLN A 169 21.20 4.84 -3.33
CA GLN A 169 21.76 4.79 -4.69
C GLN A 169 22.54 3.52 -5.05
N SER A 170 22.71 2.59 -4.15
CA SER A 170 23.63 1.44 -4.37
C SER A 170 22.99 0.06 -4.23
N GLY A 171 21.68 -0.06 -4.32
CA GLY A 171 21.01 -1.36 -4.28
C GLY A 171 20.38 -1.74 -5.63
N PRO A 172 20.19 -3.02 -5.92
CA PRO A 172 19.61 -3.49 -7.19
C PRO A 172 18.21 -2.93 -7.44
N PHE A 173 17.44 -2.60 -6.38
CA PHE A 173 16.16 -1.93 -6.51
C PHE A 173 16.29 -0.44 -6.82
N ALA A 174 17.29 0.24 -6.28
CA ALA A 174 17.55 1.65 -6.60
C ALA A 174 17.97 1.82 -8.07
N GLU A 175 18.76 0.90 -8.59
CA GLU A 175 19.14 0.88 -10.01
C GLU A 175 17.94 0.61 -10.93
N ALA A 176 17.03 -0.30 -10.54
CA ALA A 176 15.83 -0.62 -11.30
C ALA A 176 14.84 0.55 -11.38
N PHE A 177 14.78 1.41 -10.36
CA PHE A 177 13.93 2.62 -10.33
C PHE A 177 14.64 3.87 -10.86
N SER A 178 15.64 3.75 -11.71
CA SER A 178 16.20 4.92 -12.37
C SER A 178 15.13 5.63 -13.22
N VAL A 179 15.15 6.96 -13.20
CA VAL A 179 14.16 7.79 -13.94
C VAL A 179 14.12 7.43 -15.43
N ASN A 180 15.26 7.07 -16.01
CA ASN A 180 15.36 6.69 -17.42
C ASN A 180 14.58 5.41 -17.72
N TYR A 181 14.68 4.37 -16.90
CA TYR A 181 13.94 3.12 -17.11
C TYR A 181 12.43 3.30 -16.87
N VAL A 182 12.04 4.15 -15.93
CA VAL A 182 10.62 4.48 -15.70
C VAL A 182 10.04 5.20 -16.91
N LEU A 183 10.75 6.18 -17.48
CA LEU A 183 10.32 6.90 -18.69
C LEU A 183 10.25 5.98 -19.91
N ILE A 184 11.21 5.07 -20.10
CA ILE A 184 11.18 4.07 -21.17
C ILE A 184 9.98 3.15 -20.99
N GLY A 185 9.74 2.65 -19.77
CA GLY A 185 8.59 1.79 -19.47
C GLY A 185 7.26 2.49 -19.72
N MET A 186 7.13 3.76 -19.36
CA MET A 186 5.94 4.57 -19.67
C MET A 186 5.76 4.78 -21.18
N GLY A 187 6.85 5.02 -21.92
CA GLY A 187 6.79 5.18 -23.37
C GLY A 187 6.42 3.90 -24.13
N ILE A 188 6.72 2.72 -23.57
CA ILE A 188 6.31 1.43 -24.14
C ILE A 188 4.84 1.10 -23.80
N ALA A 189 4.33 1.59 -22.67
CA ALA A 189 2.98 1.32 -22.22
C ALA A 189 1.91 2.23 -22.85
N LEU A 190 2.30 3.33 -23.49
CA LEU A 190 1.43 4.26 -24.26
C LEU A 190 1.28 3.83 -25.71
#